data_69b7ad887bba5c4b898de27515e7b784
#
_entry.id   69b7ad887bba5c4b898de27515e7b784
#
_cell.length_a   1.000
_cell.length_b   1.000
_cell.length_c   1.000
_cell.angle_alpha   90.00
_cell.angle_beta   90.00
_cell.angle_gamma   90.00
#
_symmetry.space_group_name_H-M   'P 1'
#
loop_
_entity.id
_entity.type
_entity.pdbx_description
1 polymer ?
#
loop_
_entity_poly.entity_id
_entity_poly.type
_entity_poly.pdbx_seq_one_letter_code
_entity_poly.pdbx_strand_id
1 'polypeptide(L)'
;MDKQLWVLCPICNNKTRTKVREDTELIKFPLFCPKCKTETLINMRRQMADSLEDKPFPALPEDLQCRCWFEFGSAEDHLKYRAAVQKAYPHGHYPIFEGCNHMQYQIRDPQGFAAMLTSIIEQNVLPPLPFVKSV
;
A
#
# COMPACT_ATOMS: atom_id res chain seq x y z
N MET A 1 -14.92 -19.62 10.98
CA MET A 1 -15.58 -19.93 9.70
C MET A 1 -14.64 -19.56 8.56
N ASP A 2 -14.27 -20.53 7.76
CA ASP A 2 -13.40 -20.28 6.60
C ASP A 2 -14.16 -19.50 5.53
N LYS A 3 -13.89 -18.20 5.44
CA LYS A 3 -14.49 -17.33 4.44
C LYS A 3 -13.90 -17.67 3.07
N GLN A 4 -14.68 -18.26 2.20
CA GLN A 4 -14.30 -18.53 0.83
C GLN A 4 -14.69 -17.35 -0.07
N LEU A 5 -13.74 -16.88 -0.87
CA LEU A 5 -13.95 -15.77 -1.82
C LEU A 5 -13.86 -16.29 -3.25
N TRP A 6 -14.73 -15.76 -4.12
CA TRP A 6 -14.64 -16.03 -5.55
C TRP A 6 -13.53 -15.19 -6.18
N VAL A 7 -12.68 -15.82 -6.98
CA VAL A 7 -11.72 -15.09 -7.81
C VAL A 7 -12.48 -14.42 -8.96
N LEU A 8 -12.30 -13.13 -9.11
CA LEU A 8 -12.89 -12.37 -10.22
C LEU A 8 -11.95 -12.38 -11.42
N CYS A 9 -12.51 -12.39 -12.62
CA CYS A 9 -11.74 -12.28 -13.85
C CYS A 9 -11.10 -10.89 -13.98
N PRO A 10 -9.78 -10.77 -14.19
CA PRO A 10 -9.13 -9.48 -14.32
C PRO A 10 -9.52 -8.71 -15.61
N ILE A 11 -10.14 -9.39 -16.58
CA ILE A 11 -10.53 -8.78 -17.85
C ILE A 11 -11.98 -8.27 -17.82
N CYS A 12 -12.94 -9.09 -17.37
CA CYS A 12 -14.35 -8.75 -17.42
C CYS A 12 -15.02 -8.59 -16.05
N ASN A 13 -14.23 -8.72 -14.96
CA ASN A 13 -14.66 -8.59 -13.57
C ASN A 13 -15.81 -9.52 -13.14
N ASN A 14 -16.11 -10.57 -13.91
CA ASN A 14 -17.11 -11.56 -13.56
C ASN A 14 -16.51 -12.65 -12.66
N LYS A 15 -17.36 -13.30 -11.86
CA LYS A 15 -16.97 -14.45 -11.05
C LYS A 15 -16.46 -15.58 -11.94
N THR A 16 -15.32 -16.13 -11.59
CA THR A 16 -14.79 -17.34 -12.21
C THR A 16 -15.29 -18.60 -11.47
N ARG A 17 -14.84 -19.77 -11.87
CA ARG A 17 -15.14 -21.03 -11.17
C ARG A 17 -14.19 -21.31 -10.01
N THR A 18 -13.20 -20.45 -9.81
CA THR A 18 -12.16 -20.62 -8.77
C THR A 18 -12.59 -19.90 -7.50
N LYS A 19 -12.57 -20.63 -6.39
CA LYS A 19 -12.71 -20.08 -5.04
C LYS A 19 -11.40 -20.20 -4.31
N VAL A 20 -11.12 -19.23 -3.46
CA VAL A 20 -9.92 -19.19 -2.63
C VAL A 20 -10.30 -18.93 -1.18
N ARG A 21 -9.44 -19.32 -0.28
CA ARG A 21 -9.49 -18.97 1.14
C ARG A 21 -8.63 -17.75 1.39
N GLU A 22 -8.77 -17.16 2.57
CA GLU A 22 -7.99 -15.98 2.95
C GLU A 22 -6.47 -16.25 3.02
N ASP A 23 -6.10 -17.51 3.27
CA ASP A 23 -4.72 -18.00 3.37
C ASP A 23 -4.16 -18.55 2.05
N THR A 24 -4.94 -18.52 0.96
CA THR A 24 -4.54 -19.08 -0.33
C THR A 24 -3.57 -18.15 -1.07
N GLU A 25 -2.45 -18.70 -1.51
CA GLU A 25 -1.53 -18.06 -2.44
C GLU A 25 -1.62 -18.72 -3.81
N LEU A 26 -1.74 -17.92 -4.87
CA LEU A 26 -1.70 -18.36 -6.26
C LEU A 26 -0.50 -17.71 -6.94
N ILE A 27 0.40 -18.51 -7.50
CA ILE A 27 1.58 -18.03 -8.21
C ILE A 27 1.53 -18.55 -9.63
N LYS A 28 1.51 -17.63 -10.61
CA LYS A 28 1.42 -17.97 -12.06
C LYS A 28 0.28 -18.95 -12.34
N PHE A 29 -0.86 -18.76 -11.68
CA PHE A 29 -2.02 -19.63 -11.78
C PHE A 29 -2.82 -19.29 -13.05
N PRO A 30 -3.07 -20.27 -13.94
CA PRO A 30 -3.90 -20.07 -15.12
C PRO A 30 -5.37 -20.01 -14.72
N LEU A 31 -5.93 -18.80 -14.67
CA LEU A 31 -7.33 -18.56 -14.37
C LEU A 31 -8.15 -18.51 -15.63
N PHE A 32 -9.03 -19.46 -15.84
CA PHE A 32 -9.99 -19.45 -16.94
C PHE A 32 -11.29 -18.76 -16.54
N CYS A 33 -11.73 -17.79 -17.34
CA CYS A 33 -13.01 -17.13 -17.17
C CYS A 33 -14.07 -17.72 -18.10
N PRO A 34 -15.17 -18.32 -17.58
CA PRO A 34 -16.20 -18.90 -18.42
C PRO A 34 -17.05 -17.85 -19.15
N LYS A 35 -17.03 -16.59 -18.68
CA LYS A 35 -17.80 -15.47 -19.24
C LYS A 35 -17.15 -14.90 -20.50
N CYS A 36 -15.88 -14.48 -20.41
CA CYS A 36 -15.14 -13.95 -21.56
C CYS A 36 -14.32 -15.02 -22.29
N LYS A 37 -14.31 -16.26 -21.80
CA LYS A 37 -13.61 -17.41 -22.39
C LYS A 37 -12.08 -17.20 -22.55
N THR A 38 -11.52 -16.35 -21.71
CA THR A 38 -10.08 -16.04 -21.73
C THR A 38 -9.39 -16.70 -20.55
N GLU A 39 -8.20 -17.25 -20.77
CA GLU A 39 -7.29 -17.69 -19.74
C GLU A 39 -6.25 -16.61 -19.47
N THR A 40 -6.00 -16.33 -18.20
CA THR A 40 -5.07 -15.29 -17.75
C THR A 40 -4.23 -15.82 -16.60
N LEU A 41 -2.92 -15.64 -16.67
CA LEU A 41 -2.04 -15.95 -15.55
C LEU A 41 -2.23 -14.90 -14.45
N ILE A 42 -2.59 -15.35 -13.26
CA ILE A 42 -2.76 -14.47 -12.10
C ILE A 42 -1.76 -14.81 -10.99
N ASN A 43 -1.39 -13.78 -10.27
CA ASN A 43 -0.71 -13.91 -8.98
C ASN A 43 -1.64 -13.34 -7.91
N MET A 44 -1.96 -14.14 -6.92
CA MET A 44 -2.69 -13.68 -5.73
C MET A 44 -1.84 -14.04 -4.52
N ARG A 45 -1.48 -13.02 -3.77
CA ARG A 45 -0.87 -13.18 -2.46
C ARG A 45 -1.83 -12.64 -1.42
N ARG A 46 -1.77 -13.19 -0.22
CA ARG A 46 -2.47 -12.63 0.93
C ARG A 46 -2.16 -11.13 1.00
N GLN A 47 -3.19 -10.29 0.95
CA GLN A 47 -2.99 -8.87 1.13
C GLN A 47 -2.49 -8.63 2.54
N MET A 48 -1.33 -8.02 2.66
CA MET A 48 -0.72 -7.72 3.97
C MET A 48 -1.61 -6.80 4.83
N ALA A 49 -2.57 -6.11 4.21
CA ALA A 49 -3.47 -5.19 4.90
C ALA A 49 -4.34 -5.88 5.97
N ASP A 50 -4.87 -7.09 5.68
CA ASP A 50 -5.69 -7.81 6.66
C ASP A 50 -4.88 -8.37 7.83
N SER A 51 -3.55 -8.50 7.68
CA SER A 51 -2.67 -8.99 8.73
C SER A 51 -2.19 -7.89 9.70
N LEU A 52 -2.40 -6.63 9.37
CA LEU A 52 -1.99 -5.50 10.22
C LEU A 52 -3.07 -5.10 11.23
N GLU A 53 -4.34 -5.42 10.97
CA GLU A 53 -5.44 -5.03 11.86
C GLU A 53 -5.40 -5.75 13.21
N ASP A 54 -4.89 -7.00 13.25
CA ASP A 54 -4.89 -7.86 14.43
C ASP A 54 -3.52 -8.03 15.09
N LYS A 55 -2.46 -7.46 14.54
CA LYS A 55 -1.10 -7.59 15.09
C LYS A 55 -0.60 -6.26 15.64
N PRO A 56 -0.02 -6.25 16.83
CA PRO A 56 0.62 -5.05 17.33
C PRO A 56 1.77 -4.65 16.41
N PHE A 57 1.93 -3.34 16.20
CA PHE A 57 3.08 -2.83 15.48
C PHE A 57 4.37 -3.27 16.19
N PRO A 58 5.40 -3.71 15.45
CA PRO A 58 6.68 -4.10 16.06
C PRO A 58 7.27 -2.92 16.82
N ALA A 59 7.91 -3.21 17.95
CA ALA A 59 8.60 -2.18 18.72
C ALA A 59 9.78 -1.62 17.90
N LEU A 60 9.85 -0.29 17.80
CA LEU A 60 10.92 0.42 17.11
C LEU A 60 11.52 1.45 18.07
N PRO A 61 12.84 1.41 18.33
CA PRO A 61 13.53 2.40 19.17
C PRO A 61 13.31 3.84 18.67
N GLU A 62 13.26 4.81 19.57
CA GLU A 62 12.96 6.21 19.25
C GLU A 62 13.92 6.82 18.23
N ASP A 63 15.21 6.53 18.37
CA ASP A 63 16.27 6.99 17.46
C ASP A 63 16.08 6.45 16.02
N LEU A 64 15.49 5.27 15.88
CA LEU A 64 15.12 4.73 14.57
C LEU A 64 13.80 5.31 14.07
N GLN A 65 12.86 5.60 14.96
CA GLN A 65 11.58 6.23 14.56
C GLN A 65 11.81 7.58 13.88
N CYS A 66 12.72 8.41 14.41
CA CYS A 66 13.08 9.72 13.81
C CYS A 66 13.61 9.62 12.38
N ARG A 67 14.00 8.44 11.92
CA ARG A 67 14.47 8.17 10.56
C ARG A 67 13.44 7.50 9.68
N CYS A 68 12.26 7.22 10.21
CA CYS A 68 11.17 6.60 9.47
C CYS A 68 10.24 7.64 8.86
N TRP A 69 9.95 7.47 7.59
CA TRP A 69 9.04 8.29 6.81
C TRP A 69 7.89 7.42 6.30
N PHE A 70 6.68 7.75 6.75
CA PHE A 70 5.45 7.03 6.40
C PHE A 70 4.64 7.93 5.46
N GLU A 71 4.72 7.68 4.18
CA GLU A 71 4.10 8.49 3.15
C GLU A 71 2.66 8.09 2.91
N PHE A 72 1.77 9.08 2.82
CA PHE A 72 0.35 8.87 2.52
C PHE A 72 -0.11 9.81 1.41
N GLY A 73 -1.00 9.31 0.53
CA GLY A 73 -1.75 10.15 -0.38
C GLY A 73 -3.07 10.60 0.25
N SER A 74 -3.52 11.83 -0.03
CA SER A 74 -4.80 12.30 0.54
C SER A 74 -6.02 11.61 -0.06
N ALA A 75 -5.87 10.96 -1.21
CA ALA A 75 -6.93 10.22 -1.90
C ALA A 75 -6.81 8.70 -1.76
N GLU A 76 -5.90 8.19 -0.92
CA GLU A 76 -5.72 6.75 -0.74
C GLU A 76 -6.53 6.17 0.43
N ASP A 77 -6.98 4.93 0.29
CA ASP A 77 -7.74 4.23 1.32
C ASP A 77 -6.92 3.97 2.60
N HIS A 78 -5.59 3.86 2.47
CA HIS A 78 -4.68 3.61 3.59
C HIS A 78 -4.49 4.82 4.52
N LEU A 79 -4.92 6.01 4.11
CA LEU A 79 -4.85 7.22 4.94
C LEU A 79 -5.56 7.04 6.29
N LYS A 80 -6.58 6.20 6.35
CA LYS A 80 -7.30 5.85 7.59
C LYS A 80 -6.39 5.23 8.66
N TYR A 81 -5.30 4.56 8.26
CA TYR A 81 -4.35 3.93 9.18
C TYR A 81 -3.27 4.87 9.72
N ARG A 82 -3.15 6.08 9.16
CA ARG A 82 -2.12 7.05 9.55
C ARG A 82 -2.12 7.32 11.05
N ALA A 83 -3.28 7.53 11.64
CA ALA A 83 -3.39 7.81 13.07
C ALA A 83 -2.90 6.63 13.94
N ALA A 84 -3.17 5.39 13.54
CA ALA A 84 -2.70 4.20 14.25
C ALA A 84 -1.18 4.04 14.16
N VAL A 85 -0.60 4.26 12.98
CA VAL A 85 0.86 4.21 12.77
C VAL A 85 1.54 5.34 13.55
N GLN A 86 1.00 6.55 13.53
CA GLN A 86 1.53 7.69 14.29
C GLN A 86 1.48 7.47 15.81
N LYS A 87 0.44 6.81 16.30
CA LYS A 87 0.35 6.42 17.71
C LYS A 87 1.40 5.37 18.10
N ALA A 88 1.69 4.43 17.18
CA ALA A 88 2.70 3.39 17.40
C ALA A 88 4.13 3.94 17.34
N TYR A 89 4.36 4.92 16.46
CA TYR A 89 5.69 5.52 16.21
C TYR A 89 5.63 7.05 16.29
N PRO A 90 5.47 7.63 17.47
CA PRO A 90 5.22 9.06 17.65
C PRO A 90 6.35 9.97 17.16
N HIS A 91 7.56 9.45 17.01
CA HIS A 91 8.73 10.19 16.53
C HIS A 91 8.99 10.04 15.02
N GLY A 92 8.11 9.33 14.28
CA GLY A 92 8.19 9.19 12.83
C GLY A 92 7.69 10.43 12.07
N HIS A 93 7.94 10.47 10.76
CA HIS A 93 7.48 11.53 9.87
C HIS A 93 6.29 11.03 9.05
N TYR A 94 5.27 11.89 8.86
CA TYR A 94 3.98 11.49 8.27
C TYR A 94 3.50 12.45 7.19
N PRO A 95 4.27 12.68 6.11
CA PRO A 95 3.86 13.57 5.03
C PRO A 95 2.61 13.05 4.31
N ILE A 96 1.76 13.99 3.87
CA ILE A 96 0.57 13.71 3.06
C ILE A 96 0.74 14.39 1.72
N PHE A 97 0.68 13.61 0.64
CA PHE A 97 0.73 14.11 -0.74
C PHE A 97 -0.67 14.41 -1.24
N GLU A 98 -0.96 15.70 -1.41
CA GLU A 98 -2.31 16.17 -1.75
C GLU A 98 -2.73 15.72 -3.15
N GLY A 99 -3.97 15.20 -3.26
CA GLY A 99 -4.55 14.71 -4.50
C GLY A 99 -3.89 13.47 -5.09
N CYS A 100 -3.06 12.77 -4.31
CA CYS A 100 -2.40 11.55 -4.72
C CYS A 100 -3.05 10.31 -4.10
N ASN A 101 -3.14 9.25 -4.88
CA ASN A 101 -3.38 7.89 -4.42
C ASN A 101 -2.07 7.24 -3.98
N HIS A 102 -2.15 6.00 -3.53
CA HIS A 102 -1.01 5.21 -3.10
C HIS A 102 0.09 5.17 -4.18
N MET A 103 1.29 5.54 -3.81
CA MET A 103 2.47 5.63 -4.69
C MET A 103 2.31 6.51 -5.95
N GLN A 104 1.24 7.29 -6.06
CA GLN A 104 0.97 8.07 -7.25
C GLN A 104 1.93 9.26 -7.43
N TYR A 105 2.46 9.82 -6.34
CA TYR A 105 3.42 10.90 -6.41
C TYR A 105 4.68 10.52 -7.19
N GLN A 106 5.20 9.33 -6.98
CA GLN A 106 6.39 8.79 -7.69
C GLN A 106 6.20 8.75 -9.21
N ILE A 107 4.95 8.51 -9.65
CA ILE A 107 4.60 8.42 -11.09
C ILE A 107 4.36 9.80 -11.68
N ARG A 108 3.74 10.71 -10.90
CA ARG A 108 3.38 12.06 -11.36
C ARG A 108 4.58 12.99 -11.48
N ASP A 109 5.53 12.88 -10.55
CA ASP A 109 6.74 13.69 -10.52
C ASP A 109 7.94 12.85 -10.07
N PRO A 110 8.49 11.98 -10.95
CA PRO A 110 9.62 11.13 -10.60
C PRO A 110 10.89 11.90 -10.25
N GLN A 111 11.09 13.09 -10.82
CA GLN A 111 12.26 13.92 -10.50
C GLN A 111 12.14 14.57 -9.12
N GLY A 112 10.95 15.12 -8.80
CA GLY A 112 10.66 15.66 -7.48
C GLY A 112 10.71 14.56 -6.41
N PHE A 113 10.23 13.37 -6.71
CA PHE A 113 10.32 12.23 -5.81
C PHE A 113 11.78 11.82 -5.54
N ALA A 114 12.64 11.76 -6.57
CA ALA A 114 14.05 11.46 -6.41
C ALA A 114 14.77 12.54 -5.59
N ALA A 115 14.49 13.82 -5.83
CA ALA A 115 15.04 14.92 -5.04
C ALA A 115 14.59 14.87 -3.57
N MET A 116 13.34 14.50 -3.32
CA MET A 116 12.81 14.28 -1.98
C MET A 116 13.57 13.18 -1.26
N LEU A 117 13.75 12.02 -1.89
CA LEU A 117 14.49 10.89 -1.30
C LEU A 117 15.93 11.29 -0.98
N THR A 118 16.60 12.00 -1.88
CA THR A 118 17.96 12.49 -1.65
C THR A 118 18.04 13.40 -0.42
N SER A 119 17.11 14.36 -0.31
CA SER A 119 17.05 15.26 0.84
C SER A 119 16.77 14.53 2.15
N ILE A 120 15.88 13.56 2.15
CA ILE A 120 15.58 12.72 3.32
C ILE A 120 16.82 11.92 3.74
N ILE A 121 17.50 11.28 2.79
CA ILE A 121 18.66 10.44 3.05
C ILE A 121 19.84 11.27 3.60
N GLU A 122 20.09 12.44 3.00
CA GLU A 122 21.24 13.27 3.35
C GLU A 122 21.02 14.13 4.60
N GLN A 123 19.81 14.67 4.77
CA GLN A 123 19.52 15.71 5.76
C GLN A 123 18.43 15.32 6.76
N ASN A 124 17.75 14.20 6.53
CA ASN A 124 16.53 13.79 7.26
C ASN A 124 15.46 14.89 7.32
N VAL A 125 15.31 15.65 6.22
CA VAL A 125 14.39 16.77 6.10
C VAL A 125 13.58 16.61 4.82
N LEU A 126 12.27 16.91 4.89
CA LEU A 126 11.43 17.00 3.71
C LEU A 126 11.63 18.38 3.04
N PRO A 127 12.05 18.44 1.76
CA PRO A 127 12.14 19.70 1.05
C PRO A 127 10.73 20.29 0.81
N PRO A 128 10.60 21.58 0.56
CA PRO A 128 9.33 22.19 0.17
C PRO A 128 8.85 21.60 -1.15
N LEU A 129 7.76 20.86 -1.11
CA LEU A 129 7.16 20.20 -2.27
C LEU A 129 5.78 20.79 -2.55
N PRO A 130 5.41 20.98 -3.84
CA PRO A 130 4.15 21.64 -4.21
C PRO A 130 2.90 20.87 -3.81
N PHE A 131 3.05 19.58 -3.50
CA PHE A 131 1.94 18.67 -3.18
C PHE A 131 1.90 18.21 -1.72
N VAL A 132 2.76 18.72 -0.84
CA VAL A 132 2.81 18.32 0.56
C VAL A 132 2.20 19.38 1.43
N LYS A 133 1.21 19.02 2.24
CA LYS A 133 0.73 19.88 3.32
C LYS A 133 1.76 19.88 4.45
N SER A 134 2.22 21.05 4.82
CA SER A 134 2.90 21.26 6.10
C SER A 134 1.87 20.97 7.22
N VAL A 135 2.18 19.99 8.05
CA VAL A 135 1.38 19.64 9.25
C VAL A 135 1.84 20.49 10.42
#